data_434f8414439f94e7b6452d7b34cfaeb6
#
_entry.id   434f8414439f94e7b6452d7b34cfaeb6
#
_cell.length_a   1.000
_cell.length_b   1.000
_cell.length_c   1.000
_cell.angle_alpha   90.00
_cell.angle_beta   90.00
_cell.angle_gamma   90.00
#
_symmetry.space_group_name_H-M   'P 1'
#
loop_
_entity.id
_entity.type
_entity.pdbx_description
1 polymer ?
#
loop_
_entity_poly.entity_id
_entity_poly.type
_entity_poly.pdbx_seq_one_letter_code
_entity_poly.pdbx_strand_id
1 'polypeptide(L)'
;MLNNTGIALMAGFLLDLAIGDPRWLYHPVRLIGKVIDLLEKIFRKILPKTPRGELAGGAMLVICTLAVTGTVTFGLLYLAYQLHTGIGIAVESFLCYQMLAVRSLRDESMLVYDALTSGKPESLADGRAAVSRIVGRDTDNLDETGVTKAAVETVAENFGDGVFAPMLYMALGGPVCMYLYKAINTMDSMLGYKNERFLYFGRCAAKLDDIANFIPARLAGLTLVLSAYLGPFDGKNAARIFFRDRRKHASPNSAHTEAAAAGALDIQLAGNAYYFGKLYEKPFIGDPLQAVRPDDIRRVNRLMYLGAFLSALLLGGISFFLYGGGAL
;
A
#
# COMPACT_ATOMS: atom_id res chain seq x y z
N MET A 1 0.42 26.73 3.60
CA MET A 1 0.01 25.42 3.14
C MET A 1 0.18 24.36 4.23
N LEU A 2 1.37 24.06 4.71
CA LEU A 2 1.56 22.95 5.68
C LEU A 2 0.85 23.13 7.02
N ASN A 3 0.53 24.34 7.46
CA ASN A 3 -0.16 24.59 8.74
C ASN A 3 -1.54 23.90 8.86
N ASN A 4 -2.15 23.51 7.77
CA ASN A 4 -3.47 22.87 7.75
C ASN A 4 -3.41 21.37 7.44
N THR A 5 -2.21 20.82 7.20
CA THR A 5 -2.01 19.43 6.76
C THR A 5 -2.58 18.40 7.74
N GLY A 6 -2.50 18.65 9.05
CA GLY A 6 -3.10 17.75 10.04
C GLY A 6 -4.62 17.68 9.93
N ILE A 7 -5.28 18.82 9.69
CA ILE A 7 -6.74 18.90 9.45
C ILE A 7 -7.09 18.18 8.14
N ALA A 8 -6.32 18.44 7.09
CA ALA A 8 -6.52 17.83 5.78
C ALA A 8 -6.30 16.30 5.80
N LEU A 9 -5.33 15.81 6.59
CA LEU A 9 -5.11 14.38 6.78
C LEU A 9 -6.32 13.73 7.46
N MET A 10 -6.81 14.32 8.55
CA MET A 10 -7.98 13.78 9.26
C MET A 10 -9.24 13.81 8.38
N ALA A 11 -9.46 14.90 7.65
CA ALA A 11 -10.59 15.02 6.73
C ALA A 11 -10.49 14.03 5.57
N GLY A 12 -9.29 13.88 4.97
CA GLY A 12 -9.02 12.91 3.91
C GLY A 12 -9.22 11.47 4.37
N PHE A 13 -8.77 11.12 5.58
CA PHE A 13 -9.01 9.81 6.18
C PHE A 13 -10.50 9.53 6.39
N LEU A 14 -11.26 10.50 6.92
CA LEU A 14 -12.70 10.33 7.09
C LEU A 14 -13.44 10.22 5.76
N LEU A 15 -13.00 10.94 4.73
CA LEU A 15 -13.53 10.81 3.37
C LEU A 15 -13.26 9.42 2.79
N ASP A 16 -12.05 8.87 2.96
CA ASP A 16 -11.74 7.50 2.52
C ASP A 16 -12.66 6.48 3.21
N LEU A 17 -12.84 6.58 4.52
CA LEU A 17 -13.75 5.69 5.26
C LEU A 17 -15.21 5.82 4.78
N ALA A 18 -15.65 7.02 4.42
CA ALA A 18 -17.02 7.28 4.01
C ALA A 18 -17.31 6.90 2.56
N ILE A 19 -16.40 7.21 1.64
CA ILE A 19 -16.62 7.13 0.19
C ILE A 19 -15.90 5.92 -0.42
N GLY A 20 -14.65 5.62 0.00
CA GLY A 20 -13.78 4.63 -0.64
C GLY A 20 -13.39 5.05 -2.07
N ASP A 21 -13.16 4.09 -2.96
CA ASP A 21 -12.76 4.32 -4.36
C ASP A 21 -13.91 4.05 -5.34
N PRO A 22 -14.87 4.97 -5.50
CA PRO A 22 -15.99 4.74 -6.39
C PRO A 22 -15.53 4.76 -7.86
N ARG A 23 -16.03 3.82 -8.66
CA ARG A 23 -15.62 3.62 -10.07
C ARG A 23 -15.85 4.83 -10.98
N TRP A 24 -16.78 5.73 -10.62
CA TRP A 24 -17.07 6.94 -11.38
C TRP A 24 -16.03 8.05 -11.13
N LEU A 25 -15.30 8.00 -10.03
CA LEU A 25 -14.24 8.97 -9.72
C LEU A 25 -12.92 8.52 -10.33
N TYR A 26 -12.35 9.38 -11.17
CA TYR A 26 -11.07 9.06 -11.80
C TYR A 26 -9.94 9.13 -10.79
N HIS A 27 -9.28 8.00 -10.53
CA HIS A 27 -8.23 7.90 -9.54
C HIS A 27 -6.88 8.42 -10.08
N PRO A 28 -6.17 9.33 -9.37
CA PRO A 28 -4.91 9.93 -9.85
C PRO A 28 -3.80 8.91 -10.13
N VAL A 29 -3.75 7.79 -9.43
CA VAL A 29 -2.81 6.68 -9.69
C VAL A 29 -2.91 6.19 -11.14
N ARG A 30 -4.10 6.20 -11.74
CA ARG A 30 -4.28 5.83 -13.15
C ARG A 30 -3.64 6.86 -14.08
N LEU A 31 -3.61 8.14 -13.69
CA LEU A 31 -2.92 9.19 -14.46
C LEU A 31 -1.41 9.02 -14.33
N ILE A 32 -0.91 8.78 -13.12
CA ILE A 32 0.50 8.46 -12.88
C ILE A 32 0.92 7.25 -13.73
N GLY A 33 0.11 6.17 -13.73
CA GLY A 33 0.37 5.00 -14.58
C GLY A 33 0.46 5.32 -16.06
N LYS A 34 -0.44 6.18 -16.59
CA LYS A 34 -0.34 6.63 -17.99
C LYS A 34 0.92 7.43 -18.29
N VAL A 35 1.38 8.25 -17.34
CA VAL A 35 2.65 8.99 -17.48
C VAL A 35 3.81 8.00 -17.51
N ILE A 36 3.83 6.98 -16.63
CA ILE A 36 4.83 5.93 -16.61
C ILE A 36 4.86 5.18 -17.95
N ASP A 37 3.71 4.73 -18.46
CA ASP A 37 3.61 4.02 -19.74
C ASP A 37 4.12 4.88 -20.93
N LEU A 38 3.79 6.16 -20.92
CA LEU A 38 4.26 7.08 -21.95
C LEU A 38 5.77 7.25 -21.90
N LEU A 39 6.32 7.49 -20.71
CA LEU A 39 7.75 7.68 -20.53
C LEU A 39 8.55 6.39 -20.80
N GLU A 40 8.02 5.20 -20.44
CA GLU A 40 8.61 3.91 -20.81
C GLU A 40 8.76 3.81 -22.34
N LYS A 41 7.69 4.09 -23.09
CA LYS A 41 7.70 4.03 -24.56
C LYS A 41 8.72 5.01 -25.15
N ILE A 42 8.79 6.24 -24.62
CA ILE A 42 9.72 7.27 -25.09
C ILE A 42 11.17 6.84 -24.83
N PHE A 43 11.53 6.48 -23.59
CA PHE A 43 12.91 6.19 -23.23
C PHE A 43 13.41 4.89 -23.86
N ARG A 44 12.56 3.87 -24.03
CA ARG A 44 12.92 2.64 -24.77
C ARG A 44 13.10 2.88 -26.27
N LYS A 45 12.51 3.95 -26.84
CA LYS A 45 12.72 4.32 -28.24
C LYS A 45 14.02 5.11 -28.46
N ILE A 46 14.39 5.96 -27.50
CA ILE A 46 15.52 6.90 -27.63
C ILE A 46 16.83 6.25 -27.19
N LEU A 47 16.79 5.42 -26.14
CA LEU A 47 17.99 4.86 -25.54
C LEU A 47 18.31 3.45 -26.11
N PRO A 48 19.61 3.08 -26.15
CA PRO A 48 20.02 1.78 -26.69
C PRO A 48 19.52 0.62 -25.81
N LYS A 49 19.14 -0.49 -26.45
CA LYS A 49 18.67 -1.71 -25.77
C LYS A 49 19.87 -2.51 -25.17
N THR A 50 20.62 -1.84 -24.32
CA THR A 50 21.73 -2.43 -23.55
C THR A 50 21.43 -2.32 -22.06
N PRO A 51 22.00 -3.14 -21.18
CA PRO A 51 21.80 -3.04 -19.74
C PRO A 51 22.02 -1.62 -19.18
N ARG A 52 23.04 -0.91 -19.70
CA ARG A 52 23.32 0.48 -19.29
C ARG A 52 22.27 1.47 -19.82
N GLY A 53 21.85 1.30 -21.09
CA GLY A 53 20.80 2.14 -21.70
C GLY A 53 19.46 1.96 -21.00
N GLU A 54 19.08 0.74 -20.65
CA GLU A 54 17.85 0.47 -19.90
C GLU A 54 17.92 1.02 -18.47
N LEU A 55 19.04 0.91 -17.77
CA LEU A 55 19.22 1.54 -16.45
C LEU A 55 19.08 3.07 -16.52
N ALA A 56 19.69 3.69 -17.54
CA ALA A 56 19.58 5.14 -17.75
C ALA A 56 18.13 5.53 -18.05
N GLY A 57 17.44 4.77 -18.93
CA GLY A 57 16.03 5.00 -19.27
C GLY A 57 15.11 4.88 -18.05
N GLY A 58 15.31 3.86 -17.22
CA GLY A 58 14.57 3.71 -15.97
C GLY A 58 14.82 4.84 -14.98
N ALA A 59 16.06 5.29 -14.83
CA ALA A 59 16.40 6.43 -13.98
C ALA A 59 15.78 7.74 -14.47
N MET A 60 15.83 8.00 -15.78
CA MET A 60 15.18 9.18 -16.39
C MET A 60 13.67 9.13 -16.22
N LEU A 61 13.03 7.95 -16.39
CA LEU A 61 11.61 7.75 -16.15
C LEU A 61 11.25 8.12 -14.71
N VAL A 62 12.00 7.63 -13.73
CA VAL A 62 11.77 7.94 -12.31
C VAL A 62 11.84 9.45 -12.08
N ILE A 63 12.89 10.13 -12.55
CA ILE A 63 13.07 11.58 -12.38
C ILE A 63 11.90 12.34 -13.03
N CYS A 64 11.55 12.02 -14.28
CA CYS A 64 10.47 12.70 -15.01
C CYS A 64 9.11 12.46 -14.36
N THR A 65 8.80 11.22 -13.92
CA THR A 65 7.53 10.91 -13.25
C THR A 65 7.41 11.69 -11.94
N LEU A 66 8.47 11.74 -11.12
CA LEU A 66 8.46 12.50 -9.88
C LEU A 66 8.35 14.01 -10.14
N ALA A 67 9.07 14.54 -11.12
CA ALA A 67 8.99 15.96 -11.50
C ALA A 67 7.58 16.35 -11.94
N VAL A 68 6.96 15.57 -12.82
CA VAL A 68 5.60 15.83 -13.28
C VAL A 68 4.60 15.73 -12.12
N THR A 69 4.66 14.64 -11.34
CA THR A 69 3.74 14.44 -10.21
C THR A 69 3.87 15.55 -9.17
N GLY A 70 5.10 15.88 -8.77
CA GLY A 70 5.36 16.93 -7.78
C GLY A 70 4.92 18.30 -8.26
N THR A 71 5.24 18.67 -9.52
CA THR A 71 4.89 19.97 -10.09
C THR A 71 3.37 20.13 -10.22
N VAL A 72 2.67 19.10 -10.72
CA VAL A 72 1.21 19.15 -10.87
C VAL A 72 0.52 19.25 -9.50
N THR A 73 0.91 18.42 -8.54
CA THR A 73 0.32 18.44 -7.19
C THR A 73 0.60 19.76 -6.49
N PHE A 74 1.84 20.25 -6.55
CA PHE A 74 2.20 21.55 -5.97
C PHE A 74 1.44 22.69 -6.64
N GLY A 75 1.34 22.71 -7.99
CA GLY A 75 0.62 23.74 -8.72
C GLY A 75 -0.86 23.80 -8.37
N LEU A 76 -1.53 22.63 -8.28
CA LEU A 76 -2.93 22.56 -7.87
C LEU A 76 -3.14 23.13 -6.45
N LEU A 77 -2.30 22.75 -5.51
CA LEU A 77 -2.36 23.24 -4.14
C LEU A 77 -2.07 24.74 -4.06
N TYR A 78 -1.02 25.20 -4.74
CA TYR A 78 -0.66 26.61 -4.79
C TYR A 78 -1.81 27.47 -5.29
N LEU A 79 -2.41 27.10 -6.43
CA LEU A 79 -3.55 27.82 -7.00
C LEU A 79 -4.76 27.80 -6.05
N ALA A 80 -5.07 26.66 -5.44
CA ALA A 80 -6.18 26.54 -4.49
C ALA A 80 -6.00 27.47 -3.27
N TYR A 81 -4.79 27.51 -2.70
CA TYR A 81 -4.49 28.38 -1.57
C TYR A 81 -4.42 29.88 -1.93
N GLN A 82 -4.06 30.22 -3.19
CA GLN A 82 -4.13 31.60 -3.68
C GLN A 82 -5.57 32.11 -3.81
N LEU A 83 -6.50 31.22 -4.11
CA LEU A 83 -7.92 31.60 -4.20
C LEU A 83 -8.53 31.85 -2.80
N HIS A 84 -8.39 30.91 -1.90
CA HIS A 84 -8.89 31.02 -0.52
C HIS A 84 -8.34 29.87 0.35
N THR A 85 -8.00 30.15 1.60
CA THR A 85 -7.47 29.12 2.52
C THR A 85 -8.40 27.91 2.66
N GLY A 86 -9.72 28.13 2.75
CA GLY A 86 -10.72 27.05 2.84
C GLY A 86 -10.75 26.17 1.59
N ILE A 87 -10.56 26.74 0.39
CA ILE A 87 -10.45 25.99 -0.87
C ILE A 87 -9.16 25.17 -0.84
N GLY A 88 -8.04 25.76 -0.39
CA GLY A 88 -6.78 25.07 -0.21
C GLY A 88 -6.92 23.83 0.69
N ILE A 89 -7.53 23.97 1.87
CA ILE A 89 -7.78 22.86 2.79
C ILE A 89 -8.68 21.79 2.16
N ALA A 90 -9.74 22.18 1.45
CA ALA A 90 -10.64 21.24 0.79
C ALA A 90 -9.94 20.43 -0.30
N VAL A 91 -9.12 21.09 -1.13
CA VAL A 91 -8.31 20.42 -2.18
C VAL A 91 -7.26 19.51 -1.53
N GLU A 92 -6.58 19.96 -0.50
CA GLU A 92 -5.60 19.18 0.25
C GLU A 92 -6.22 17.92 0.86
N SER A 93 -7.40 18.04 1.48
CA SER A 93 -8.17 16.93 2.04
C SER A 93 -8.61 15.94 0.97
N PHE A 94 -9.07 16.44 -0.18
CA PHE A 94 -9.48 15.61 -1.32
C PHE A 94 -8.30 14.86 -1.93
N LEU A 95 -7.15 15.53 -2.11
CA LEU A 95 -5.93 14.87 -2.58
C LEU A 95 -5.44 13.82 -1.59
N CYS A 96 -5.52 14.08 -0.29
CA CYS A 96 -5.20 13.09 0.74
C CYS A 96 -6.12 11.87 0.66
N TYR A 97 -7.43 12.08 0.60
CA TYR A 97 -8.42 11.04 0.44
C TYR A 97 -8.11 10.09 -0.71
N GLN A 98 -7.80 10.64 -1.89
CA GLN A 98 -7.53 9.84 -3.09
C GLN A 98 -6.25 8.98 -3.02
N MET A 99 -5.39 9.18 -2.05
CA MET A 99 -4.16 8.39 -1.89
C MET A 99 -4.26 7.35 -0.77
N LEU A 100 -5.34 7.35 0.00
CA LEU A 100 -5.61 6.36 1.02
C LEU A 100 -6.43 5.20 0.45
N ALA A 101 -6.27 4.02 1.01
CA ALA A 101 -6.89 2.80 0.49
C ALA A 101 -7.55 1.96 1.60
N VAL A 102 -7.94 2.55 2.74
CA VAL A 102 -8.48 1.78 3.88
C VAL A 102 -9.79 1.10 3.48
N ARG A 103 -10.72 1.87 2.91
CA ARG A 103 -12.02 1.33 2.53
C ARG A 103 -11.93 0.41 1.33
N SER A 104 -11.15 0.77 0.30
CA SER A 104 -11.01 -0.06 -0.89
C SER A 104 -10.33 -1.40 -0.59
N LEU A 105 -9.33 -1.47 0.28
CA LEU A 105 -8.72 -2.72 0.74
C LEU A 105 -9.72 -3.62 1.43
N ARG A 106 -10.53 -3.06 2.32
CA ARG A 106 -11.62 -3.81 2.96
C ARG A 106 -12.64 -4.29 1.94
N ASP A 107 -13.12 -3.43 1.06
CA ASP A 107 -14.18 -3.79 0.13
C ASP A 107 -13.72 -4.87 -0.86
N GLU A 108 -12.52 -4.76 -1.42
CA GLU A 108 -11.96 -5.78 -2.33
C GLU A 108 -11.64 -7.11 -1.61
N SER A 109 -11.08 -7.07 -0.40
CA SER A 109 -10.82 -8.30 0.37
C SER A 109 -12.10 -8.97 0.86
N MET A 110 -13.13 -8.19 1.19
CA MET A 110 -14.44 -8.74 1.58
C MET A 110 -15.16 -9.43 0.42
N LEU A 111 -14.93 -9.05 -0.85
CA LEU A 111 -15.43 -9.81 -1.99
C LEU A 111 -14.87 -11.24 -2.02
N VAL A 112 -13.61 -11.43 -1.58
CA VAL A 112 -13.03 -12.79 -1.45
C VAL A 112 -13.73 -13.55 -0.33
N TYR A 113 -13.94 -12.92 0.82
CA TYR A 113 -14.66 -13.52 1.94
C TYR A 113 -16.08 -13.94 1.55
N ASP A 114 -16.84 -13.03 0.94
CA ASP A 114 -18.23 -13.27 0.54
C ASP A 114 -18.32 -14.41 -0.50
N ALA A 115 -17.37 -14.49 -1.43
CA ALA A 115 -17.27 -15.57 -2.39
C ALA A 115 -17.04 -16.93 -1.70
N LEU A 116 -16.02 -17.03 -0.82
CA LEU A 116 -15.67 -18.26 -0.12
C LEU A 116 -16.79 -18.76 0.82
N THR A 117 -17.55 -17.84 1.41
CA THR A 117 -18.62 -18.16 2.37
C THR A 117 -20.03 -18.21 1.77
N SER A 118 -20.15 -18.12 0.44
CA SER A 118 -21.43 -18.06 -0.26
C SER A 118 -22.27 -19.35 -0.16
N GLY A 119 -21.65 -20.48 0.20
CA GLY A 119 -22.30 -21.79 0.25
C GLY A 119 -22.63 -22.39 -1.14
N LYS A 120 -22.16 -21.76 -2.22
CA LYS A 120 -22.36 -22.23 -3.59
C LYS A 120 -21.31 -23.28 -3.98
N PRO A 121 -21.63 -24.22 -4.91
CA PRO A 121 -20.63 -25.16 -5.43
C PRO A 121 -19.39 -24.48 -6.02
N GLU A 122 -19.56 -23.28 -6.61
CA GLU A 122 -18.50 -22.49 -7.25
C GLU A 122 -17.75 -21.56 -6.29
N SER A 123 -18.02 -21.59 -4.99
CA SER A 123 -17.46 -20.65 -3.99
C SER A 123 -15.94 -20.51 -4.06
N LEU A 124 -15.21 -21.62 -4.26
CA LEU A 124 -13.75 -21.59 -4.39
C LEU A 124 -13.31 -20.95 -5.72
N ALA A 125 -13.99 -21.20 -6.82
CA ALA A 125 -13.68 -20.60 -8.12
C ALA A 125 -13.95 -19.09 -8.08
N ASP A 126 -15.08 -18.68 -7.50
CA ASP A 126 -15.41 -17.27 -7.30
C ASP A 126 -14.40 -16.58 -6.36
N GLY A 127 -13.95 -17.28 -5.30
CA GLY A 127 -12.90 -16.81 -4.39
C GLY A 127 -11.56 -16.60 -5.09
N ARG A 128 -11.15 -17.53 -5.96
CA ARG A 128 -9.95 -17.41 -6.81
C ARG A 128 -10.04 -16.22 -7.76
N ALA A 129 -11.19 -16.04 -8.41
CA ALA A 129 -11.44 -14.92 -9.29
C ALA A 129 -11.44 -13.57 -8.54
N ALA A 130 -11.99 -13.53 -7.34
CA ALA A 130 -11.96 -12.33 -6.51
C ALA A 130 -10.52 -11.99 -6.05
N VAL A 131 -9.77 -12.97 -5.52
CA VAL A 131 -8.41 -12.72 -5.02
C VAL A 131 -7.43 -12.39 -6.14
N SER A 132 -7.60 -12.93 -7.37
CA SER A 132 -6.73 -12.61 -8.52
C SER A 132 -6.73 -11.13 -8.90
N ARG A 133 -7.75 -10.37 -8.49
CA ARG A 133 -7.84 -8.92 -8.72
C ARG A 133 -6.95 -8.09 -7.80
N ILE A 134 -6.53 -8.67 -6.68
CA ILE A 134 -5.80 -7.96 -5.62
C ILE A 134 -4.41 -8.53 -5.35
N VAL A 135 -4.02 -9.64 -6.00
CA VAL A 135 -2.70 -10.26 -5.86
C VAL A 135 -1.96 -10.35 -7.18
N GLY A 136 -0.63 -10.35 -7.14
CA GLY A 136 0.23 -10.50 -8.32
C GLY A 136 0.67 -11.95 -8.59
N ARG A 137 0.22 -12.94 -7.79
CA ARG A 137 0.55 -14.37 -7.95
C ARG A 137 -0.51 -15.12 -8.73
N ASP A 138 -0.16 -16.32 -9.23
CA ASP A 138 -1.11 -17.23 -9.86
C ASP A 138 -2.11 -17.74 -8.81
N THR A 139 -3.41 -17.72 -9.13
CA THR A 139 -4.48 -18.07 -8.18
C THR A 139 -5.27 -19.33 -8.56
N ASP A 140 -5.12 -19.83 -9.78
CA ASP A 140 -5.96 -20.90 -10.34
C ASP A 140 -5.88 -22.22 -9.56
N ASN A 141 -4.75 -22.50 -8.92
CA ASN A 141 -4.49 -23.73 -8.18
C ASN A 141 -4.57 -23.57 -6.66
N LEU A 142 -4.98 -22.41 -6.15
CA LEU A 142 -5.11 -22.19 -4.70
C LEU A 142 -6.33 -22.93 -4.15
N ASP A 143 -6.18 -23.63 -3.03
CA ASP A 143 -7.28 -24.09 -2.21
C ASP A 143 -7.90 -22.94 -1.39
N GLU A 144 -8.94 -23.19 -0.63
CA GLU A 144 -9.59 -22.18 0.22
C GLU A 144 -8.63 -21.52 1.18
N THR A 145 -7.73 -22.32 1.77
CA THR A 145 -6.67 -21.82 2.67
C THR A 145 -5.71 -20.88 1.92
N GLY A 146 -5.29 -21.27 0.73
CA GLY A 146 -4.40 -20.48 -0.12
C GLY A 146 -5.03 -19.16 -0.57
N VAL A 147 -6.30 -19.17 -0.96
CA VAL A 147 -7.07 -17.96 -1.31
C VAL A 147 -7.20 -17.03 -0.11
N THR A 148 -7.54 -17.59 1.06
CA THR A 148 -7.66 -16.82 2.31
C THR A 148 -6.33 -16.19 2.71
N LYS A 149 -5.24 -16.98 2.72
CA LYS A 149 -3.89 -16.45 2.99
C LYS A 149 -3.53 -15.30 2.07
N ALA A 150 -3.76 -15.47 0.76
CA ALA A 150 -3.45 -14.45 -0.23
C ALA A 150 -4.20 -13.13 0.05
N ALA A 151 -5.47 -13.20 0.42
CA ALA A 151 -6.26 -12.02 0.78
C ALA A 151 -5.75 -11.36 2.08
N VAL A 152 -5.44 -12.15 3.12
CA VAL A 152 -4.91 -11.66 4.40
C VAL A 152 -3.54 -10.98 4.21
N GLU A 153 -2.63 -11.61 3.46
CA GLU A 153 -1.31 -11.06 3.11
C GLU A 153 -1.45 -9.72 2.39
N THR A 154 -2.34 -9.65 1.39
CA THR A 154 -2.59 -8.42 0.63
C THR A 154 -3.07 -7.27 1.51
N VAL A 155 -4.01 -7.54 2.43
CA VAL A 155 -4.49 -6.50 3.37
C VAL A 155 -3.36 -6.07 4.31
N ALA A 156 -2.57 -7.00 4.84
CA ALA A 156 -1.47 -6.71 5.75
C ALA A 156 -0.35 -5.91 5.05
N GLU A 157 0.08 -6.31 3.85
CA GLU A 157 1.11 -5.61 3.08
C GLU A 157 0.63 -4.21 2.68
N ASN A 158 -0.58 -4.11 2.12
CA ASN A 158 -1.11 -2.83 1.67
C ASN A 158 -1.54 -1.90 2.81
N PHE A 159 -1.68 -2.38 4.05
CA PHE A 159 -1.73 -1.47 5.19
C PHE A 159 -0.45 -0.62 5.28
N GLY A 160 0.72 -1.20 5.01
CA GLY A 160 1.97 -0.45 4.90
C GLY A 160 1.94 0.57 3.75
N ASP A 161 1.69 0.09 2.53
CA ASP A 161 1.91 0.84 1.28
C ASP A 161 0.72 1.71 0.86
N GLY A 162 -0.49 1.33 1.25
CA GLY A 162 -1.73 2.02 0.87
C GLY A 162 -2.37 2.84 1.97
N VAL A 163 -1.91 2.70 3.24
CA VAL A 163 -2.50 3.41 4.38
C VAL A 163 -1.44 4.15 5.18
N PHE A 164 -0.51 3.42 5.82
CA PHE A 164 0.44 4.03 6.75
C PHE A 164 1.45 4.94 6.05
N ALA A 165 2.13 4.47 5.02
CA ALA A 165 3.15 5.25 4.33
C ALA A 165 2.57 6.51 3.66
N PRO A 166 1.44 6.46 2.92
CA PRO A 166 0.78 7.67 2.46
C PRO A 166 0.47 8.67 3.58
N MET A 167 -0.08 8.23 4.71
CA MET A 167 -0.35 9.10 5.86
C MET A 167 0.94 9.71 6.45
N LEU A 168 2.02 8.93 6.54
CA LEU A 168 3.31 9.42 7.03
C LEU A 168 3.87 10.51 6.13
N TYR A 169 3.89 10.28 4.82
CA TYR A 169 4.37 11.27 3.86
C TYR A 169 3.46 12.50 3.80
N MET A 170 2.14 12.33 3.97
CA MET A 170 1.20 13.43 4.15
C MET A 170 1.57 14.26 5.38
N ALA A 171 1.80 13.62 6.52
CA ALA A 171 2.13 14.30 7.77
C ALA A 171 3.46 15.06 7.72
N LEU A 172 4.45 14.57 6.97
CA LEU A 172 5.79 15.15 6.87
C LEU A 172 5.93 16.26 5.82
N GLY A 173 5.16 16.23 4.74
CA GLY A 173 5.34 17.17 3.64
C GLY A 173 4.08 17.44 2.81
N GLY A 174 2.93 17.17 3.40
CA GLY A 174 1.63 17.39 2.77
C GLY A 174 1.38 16.52 1.54
N PRO A 175 0.36 16.87 0.74
CA PRO A 175 -0.02 16.09 -0.44
C PRO A 175 1.09 15.93 -1.46
N VAL A 176 2.00 16.87 -1.60
CA VAL A 176 3.12 16.76 -2.56
C VAL A 176 3.98 15.54 -2.22
N CYS A 177 4.41 15.40 -0.96
CA CYS A 177 5.21 14.25 -0.53
C CYS A 177 4.42 12.95 -0.60
N MET A 178 3.13 12.96 -0.26
CA MET A 178 2.25 11.81 -0.37
C MET A 178 2.10 11.32 -1.82
N TYR A 179 1.94 12.23 -2.78
CA TYR A 179 1.84 11.92 -4.22
C TYR A 179 3.17 11.45 -4.80
N LEU A 180 4.30 12.03 -4.37
CA LEU A 180 5.63 11.56 -4.76
C LEU A 180 5.85 10.13 -4.28
N TYR A 181 5.52 9.83 -3.02
CA TYR A 181 5.57 8.46 -2.50
C TYR A 181 4.67 7.52 -3.34
N LYS A 182 3.43 7.92 -3.61
CA LYS A 182 2.52 7.08 -4.41
C LYS A 182 3.00 6.87 -5.84
N ALA A 183 3.66 7.86 -6.44
CA ALA A 183 4.30 7.71 -7.74
C ALA A 183 5.47 6.70 -7.69
N ILE A 184 6.29 6.72 -6.63
CA ILE A 184 7.36 5.74 -6.41
C ILE A 184 6.77 4.33 -6.32
N ASN A 185 5.79 4.13 -5.46
CA ASN A 185 5.11 2.85 -5.26
C ASN A 185 4.42 2.35 -6.54
N THR A 186 3.81 3.25 -7.34
CA THR A 186 3.19 2.90 -8.61
C THR A 186 4.25 2.50 -9.66
N MET A 187 5.39 3.18 -9.71
CA MET A 187 6.50 2.81 -10.60
C MET A 187 7.04 1.42 -10.26
N ASP A 188 7.21 1.08 -8.99
CA ASP A 188 7.63 -0.25 -8.60
C ASP A 188 6.59 -1.30 -8.98
N SER A 189 5.33 -1.07 -8.68
CA SER A 189 4.24 -1.99 -9.02
C SER A 189 4.12 -2.26 -10.54
N MET A 190 4.48 -1.30 -11.39
CA MET A 190 4.43 -1.44 -12.85
C MET A 190 5.72 -1.99 -13.46
N LEU A 191 6.87 -1.65 -12.90
CA LEU A 191 8.18 -1.87 -13.51
C LEU A 191 9.14 -2.72 -12.67
N GLY A 192 8.86 -2.94 -11.37
CA GLY A 192 9.76 -3.60 -10.42
C GLY A 192 9.95 -5.11 -10.60
N TYR A 193 9.31 -5.70 -11.61
CA TYR A 193 9.38 -7.13 -11.87
C TYR A 193 10.79 -7.58 -12.34
N LYS A 194 11.29 -8.68 -11.76
CA LYS A 194 12.59 -9.28 -12.12
C LYS A 194 12.47 -10.23 -13.33
N ASN A 195 11.81 -9.77 -14.40
CA ASN A 195 11.74 -10.46 -15.69
C ASN A 195 12.69 -9.81 -16.72
N GLU A 196 12.86 -10.43 -17.88
CA GLU A 196 13.76 -9.95 -18.94
C GLU A 196 13.46 -8.51 -19.37
N ARG A 197 12.17 -8.11 -19.37
CA ARG A 197 11.74 -6.78 -19.79
C ARG A 197 12.14 -5.69 -18.80
N PHE A 198 12.10 -5.95 -17.50
CA PHE A 198 12.21 -4.93 -16.45
C PHE A 198 13.44 -5.05 -15.57
N LEU A 199 14.25 -6.13 -15.74
CA LEU A 199 15.40 -6.41 -14.88
C LEU A 199 16.38 -5.23 -14.73
N TYR A 200 16.60 -4.49 -15.81
CA TYR A 200 17.46 -3.30 -15.80
C TYR A 200 16.64 -2.03 -15.76
N PHE A 201 15.57 -1.94 -16.55
CA PHE A 201 14.75 -0.73 -16.66
C PHE A 201 14.01 -0.40 -15.38
N GLY A 202 13.39 -1.38 -14.73
CA GLY A 202 12.62 -1.19 -13.48
C GLY A 202 13.48 -1.07 -12.22
N ARG A 203 14.79 -1.36 -12.32
CA ARG A 203 15.68 -1.46 -11.14
C ARG A 203 15.77 -0.19 -10.32
N CYS A 204 15.72 0.98 -10.95
CA CYS A 204 15.77 2.27 -10.27
C CYS A 204 14.48 2.49 -9.47
N ALA A 205 13.32 2.21 -10.06
CA ALA A 205 12.02 2.31 -9.42
C ALA A 205 11.93 1.36 -8.19
N ALA A 206 12.27 0.08 -8.37
CA ALA A 206 12.25 -0.90 -7.29
C ALA A 206 13.16 -0.53 -6.10
N LYS A 207 14.39 -0.06 -6.37
CA LYS A 207 15.29 0.37 -5.31
C LYS A 207 14.82 1.63 -4.60
N LEU A 208 14.21 2.56 -5.33
CA LEU A 208 13.68 3.78 -4.75
C LEU A 208 12.47 3.48 -3.85
N ASP A 209 11.62 2.52 -4.25
CA ASP A 209 10.51 2.05 -3.42
C ASP A 209 11.01 1.36 -2.15
N ASP A 210 12.02 0.49 -2.27
CA ASP A 210 12.66 -0.15 -1.10
C ASP A 210 13.15 0.91 -0.08
N ILE A 211 13.73 2.02 -0.55
CA ILE A 211 14.20 3.12 0.31
C ILE A 211 13.02 3.91 0.88
N ALA A 212 12.04 4.27 0.04
CA ALA A 212 10.88 5.04 0.47
C ALA A 212 10.05 4.29 1.52
N ASN A 213 9.94 2.97 1.40
CA ASN A 213 9.21 2.12 2.35
C ASN A 213 10.06 1.68 3.56
N PHE A 214 11.35 1.97 3.60
CA PHE A 214 12.22 1.47 4.67
C PHE A 214 11.76 1.86 6.08
N ILE A 215 11.49 3.14 6.32
CA ILE A 215 10.96 3.62 7.62
C ILE A 215 9.46 3.31 7.75
N PRO A 216 8.62 3.64 6.77
CA PRO A 216 7.18 3.39 6.86
C PRO A 216 6.82 1.94 7.20
N ALA A 217 7.42 0.94 6.56
CA ALA A 217 7.10 -0.46 6.80
C ALA A 217 7.37 -0.91 8.25
N ARG A 218 8.44 -0.41 8.85
CA ARG A 218 8.79 -0.71 10.24
C ARG A 218 7.80 -0.09 11.21
N LEU A 219 7.44 1.17 10.99
CA LEU A 219 6.46 1.88 11.81
C LEU A 219 5.06 1.30 11.61
N ALA A 220 4.68 0.94 10.39
CA ALA A 220 3.41 0.28 10.09
C ALA A 220 3.29 -1.06 10.82
N GLY A 221 4.33 -1.90 10.78
CA GLY A 221 4.36 -3.16 11.50
C GLY A 221 4.23 -2.97 13.03
N LEU A 222 4.93 -1.99 13.60
CA LEU A 222 4.79 -1.64 15.02
C LEU A 222 3.40 -1.11 15.35
N THR A 223 2.79 -0.35 14.45
CA THR A 223 1.41 0.13 14.62
C THR A 223 0.41 -1.03 14.62
N LEU A 224 0.58 -2.05 13.75
CA LEU A 224 -0.25 -3.26 13.78
C LEU A 224 -0.04 -4.07 15.08
N VAL A 225 1.19 -4.17 15.58
CA VAL A 225 1.46 -4.79 16.89
C VAL A 225 0.72 -4.05 18.01
N LEU A 226 0.81 -2.70 18.02
CA LEU A 226 0.07 -1.89 19.00
C LEU A 226 -1.44 -2.07 18.85
N SER A 227 -1.93 -2.12 17.63
CA SER A 227 -3.35 -2.37 17.32
C SER A 227 -3.80 -3.73 17.83
N ALA A 228 -2.93 -4.75 17.76
CA ALA A 228 -3.24 -6.06 18.30
C ALA A 228 -3.35 -6.06 19.84
N TYR A 229 -2.52 -5.28 20.53
CA TYR A 229 -2.65 -5.10 21.99
C TYR A 229 -3.91 -4.34 22.41
N LEU A 230 -4.35 -3.40 21.61
CA LEU A 230 -5.52 -2.57 21.90
C LEU A 230 -6.84 -3.21 21.45
N GLY A 231 -6.77 -4.15 20.54
CA GLY A 231 -7.91 -4.86 19.96
C GLY A 231 -8.07 -6.30 20.51
N PRO A 232 -9.05 -7.04 19.98
CA PRO A 232 -9.30 -8.43 20.38
C PRO A 232 -8.36 -9.42 19.65
N PHE A 233 -7.04 -9.22 19.78
CA PHE A 233 -6.01 -10.01 19.10
C PHE A 233 -4.89 -10.42 20.08
N ASP A 234 -4.05 -11.38 19.69
CA ASP A 234 -2.87 -11.71 20.48
C ASP A 234 -1.73 -10.71 20.23
N GLY A 235 -1.72 -9.61 20.99
CA GLY A 235 -0.68 -8.59 20.92
C GLY A 235 0.71 -9.11 21.31
N LYS A 236 0.80 -10.07 22.24
CA LYS A 236 2.09 -10.67 22.65
C LYS A 236 2.67 -11.51 21.51
N ASN A 237 1.83 -12.33 20.88
CA ASN A 237 2.25 -13.13 19.73
C ASN A 237 2.53 -12.24 18.51
N ALA A 238 1.74 -11.19 18.27
CA ALA A 238 2.02 -10.19 17.24
C ALA A 238 3.43 -9.59 17.39
N ALA A 239 3.79 -9.15 18.60
CA ALA A 239 5.13 -8.62 18.88
C ALA A 239 6.21 -9.69 18.66
N ARG A 240 6.02 -10.91 19.21
CA ARG A 240 6.97 -12.01 19.08
C ARG A 240 7.25 -12.35 17.61
N ILE A 241 6.21 -12.54 16.82
CA ILE A 241 6.32 -12.90 15.40
C ILE A 241 6.90 -11.73 14.59
N PHE A 242 6.47 -10.49 14.85
CA PHE A 242 7.04 -9.30 14.23
C PHE A 242 8.56 -9.26 14.37
N PHE A 243 9.10 -9.37 15.57
CA PHE A 243 10.55 -9.30 15.79
C PHE A 243 11.29 -10.50 15.21
N ARG A 244 10.70 -11.70 15.20
CA ARG A 244 11.30 -12.92 14.67
C ARG A 244 11.30 -12.96 13.13
N ASP A 245 10.17 -12.59 12.50
CA ASP A 245 9.88 -12.93 11.10
C ASP A 245 9.88 -11.71 10.14
N ARG A 246 9.95 -10.50 10.63
CA ARG A 246 9.89 -9.25 9.83
C ARG A 246 10.92 -9.11 8.71
N ARG A 247 11.85 -10.04 8.56
CA ARG A 247 12.87 -10.07 7.51
C ARG A 247 12.75 -11.31 6.61
N LYS A 248 11.70 -12.09 6.76
CA LYS A 248 11.47 -13.32 5.98
C LYS A 248 10.71 -13.06 4.68
N HIS A 249 11.08 -12.04 3.93
CA HIS A 249 10.51 -11.76 2.62
C HIS A 249 11.59 -11.30 1.65
N ALA A 250 11.35 -11.46 0.33
CA ALA A 250 12.27 -11.01 -0.72
C ALA A 250 12.37 -9.47 -0.79
N SER A 251 11.27 -8.76 -0.51
CA SER A 251 11.28 -7.33 -0.25
C SER A 251 11.75 -7.08 1.19
N PRO A 252 12.60 -6.07 1.44
CA PRO A 252 13.04 -5.71 2.78
C PRO A 252 11.93 -5.09 3.64
N ASN A 253 10.74 -4.86 3.09
CA ASN A 253 9.65 -4.08 3.67
C ASN A 253 8.40 -4.91 3.95
N SER A 254 7.92 -5.76 3.05
CA SER A 254 6.61 -6.45 3.11
C SER A 254 6.42 -7.30 4.36
N ALA A 255 7.44 -8.05 4.80
CA ALA A 255 7.32 -8.92 5.96
C ALA A 255 7.04 -8.21 7.29
N HIS A 256 7.23 -6.89 7.38
CA HIS A 256 7.00 -6.16 8.64
C HIS A 256 5.52 -6.18 9.05
N THR A 257 4.65 -5.85 8.13
CA THR A 257 3.20 -5.82 8.37
C THR A 257 2.59 -7.22 8.33
N GLU A 258 3.06 -8.09 7.42
CA GLU A 258 2.64 -9.49 7.35
C GLU A 258 2.97 -10.26 8.64
N ALA A 259 4.17 -10.08 9.21
CA ALA A 259 4.57 -10.74 10.44
C ALA A 259 3.74 -10.26 11.65
N ALA A 260 3.46 -8.96 11.74
CA ALA A 260 2.59 -8.42 12.78
C ALA A 260 1.17 -9.00 12.67
N ALA A 261 0.61 -9.06 11.44
CA ALA A 261 -0.72 -9.61 11.21
C ALA A 261 -0.78 -11.13 11.46
N ALA A 262 0.21 -11.90 10.99
CA ALA A 262 0.30 -13.35 11.24
C ALA A 262 0.29 -13.67 12.75
N GLY A 263 1.10 -12.93 13.52
CA GLY A 263 1.14 -13.09 14.97
C GLY A 263 -0.14 -12.64 15.66
N ALA A 264 -0.76 -11.54 15.24
CA ALA A 264 -2.01 -11.05 15.80
C ALA A 264 -3.19 -12.00 15.58
N LEU A 265 -3.18 -12.72 14.47
CA LEU A 265 -4.23 -13.65 14.07
C LEU A 265 -3.96 -15.10 14.51
N ASP A 266 -2.76 -15.41 15.02
CA ASP A 266 -2.29 -16.76 15.40
C ASP A 266 -2.24 -17.73 14.21
N ILE A 267 -1.98 -17.25 13.01
CA ILE A 267 -1.94 -18.04 11.79
C ILE A 267 -0.57 -17.99 11.13
N GLN A 268 -0.35 -18.94 10.22
CA GLN A 268 0.84 -18.97 9.38
C GLN A 268 0.53 -18.46 7.97
N LEU A 269 1.25 -17.45 7.54
CA LEU A 269 1.17 -16.81 6.22
C LEU A 269 2.40 -17.17 5.36
N ALA A 270 2.43 -16.65 4.15
CA ALA A 270 3.48 -16.87 3.14
C ALA A 270 3.67 -18.36 2.79
N GLY A 271 4.90 -18.80 2.53
CA GLY A 271 5.20 -20.10 1.95
C GLY A 271 5.27 -20.03 0.42
N ASN A 272 5.39 -21.20 -0.20
CA ASN A 272 5.58 -21.31 -1.65
C ASN A 272 4.42 -20.71 -2.44
N ALA A 273 4.74 -20.00 -3.53
CA ALA A 273 3.76 -19.40 -4.41
C ALA A 273 4.19 -19.52 -5.88
N TYR A 274 3.20 -19.58 -6.78
CA TYR A 274 3.45 -19.59 -8.21
C TYR A 274 3.33 -18.18 -8.78
N TYR A 275 4.28 -17.83 -9.66
CA TYR A 275 4.25 -16.59 -10.44
C TYR A 275 4.58 -16.92 -11.89
N PHE A 276 3.67 -16.63 -12.80
CA PHE A 276 3.82 -16.93 -14.23
C PHE A 276 4.16 -18.42 -14.48
N GLY A 277 3.49 -19.32 -13.78
CA GLY A 277 3.66 -20.77 -13.84
C GLY A 277 4.95 -21.31 -13.20
N LYS A 278 5.78 -20.45 -12.57
CA LYS A 278 7.03 -20.87 -11.88
C LYS A 278 6.82 -20.87 -10.37
N LEU A 279 7.30 -21.91 -9.72
CA LEU A 279 7.31 -22.03 -8.26
C LEU A 279 8.41 -21.14 -7.66
N TYR A 280 8.03 -20.32 -6.70
CA TYR A 280 8.95 -19.54 -5.87
C TYR A 280 8.86 -20.05 -4.44
N GLU A 281 9.96 -20.58 -3.94
CA GLU A 281 10.07 -20.97 -2.54
C GLU A 281 10.22 -19.74 -1.67
N LYS A 282 9.33 -19.61 -0.67
CA LYS A 282 9.32 -18.51 0.28
C LYS A 282 9.25 -19.07 1.70
N PRO A 283 9.95 -18.48 2.67
CA PRO A 283 9.83 -18.87 4.06
C PRO A 283 8.41 -18.57 4.58
N PHE A 284 7.94 -19.38 5.51
CA PHE A 284 6.71 -19.10 6.23
C PHE A 284 6.91 -17.95 7.23
N ILE A 285 5.84 -17.18 7.45
CA ILE A 285 5.73 -16.07 8.39
C ILE A 285 4.66 -16.43 9.41
N GLY A 286 4.96 -16.33 10.71
CA GLY A 286 4.07 -16.77 11.79
C GLY A 286 4.14 -18.25 12.08
N ASP A 287 3.35 -18.66 13.05
CA ASP A 287 3.21 -20.05 13.51
C ASP A 287 1.78 -20.55 13.26
N PRO A 288 1.57 -21.82 12.90
CA PRO A 288 0.25 -22.37 12.63
C PRO A 288 -0.48 -22.74 13.94
N LEU A 289 -0.69 -21.74 14.82
CA LEU A 289 -1.40 -21.96 16.10
C LEU A 289 -2.90 -22.19 15.88
N GLN A 290 -3.45 -21.56 14.83
CA GLN A 290 -4.82 -21.78 14.38
C GLN A 290 -4.83 -22.12 12.88
N ALA A 291 -5.82 -22.91 12.46
CA ALA A 291 -6.06 -23.15 11.05
C ALA A 291 -6.57 -21.86 10.39
N VAL A 292 -6.03 -21.53 9.22
CA VAL A 292 -6.50 -20.39 8.42
C VAL A 292 -7.92 -20.64 7.92
N ARG A 293 -8.81 -19.69 8.11
CA ARG A 293 -10.23 -19.76 7.75
C ARG A 293 -10.66 -18.47 7.05
N PRO A 294 -11.69 -18.48 6.20
CA PRO A 294 -12.21 -17.28 5.56
C PRO A 294 -12.47 -16.11 6.52
N ASP A 295 -12.88 -16.37 7.77
CA ASP A 295 -13.07 -15.35 8.79
C ASP A 295 -11.80 -14.54 9.12
N ASP A 296 -10.61 -15.04 8.82
CA ASP A 296 -9.35 -14.31 9.03
C ASP A 296 -9.26 -13.07 8.10
N ILE A 297 -9.97 -13.07 6.98
CA ILE A 297 -10.11 -11.88 6.12
C ILE A 297 -10.86 -10.77 6.88
N ARG A 298 -11.90 -11.10 7.63
CA ARG A 298 -12.62 -10.12 8.47
C ARG A 298 -11.76 -9.67 9.64
N ARG A 299 -10.99 -10.59 10.25
CA ARG A 299 -10.12 -10.30 11.39
C ARG A 299 -8.97 -9.37 10.98
N VAL A 300 -8.30 -9.62 9.84
CA VAL A 300 -7.23 -8.73 9.36
C VAL A 300 -7.76 -7.35 8.99
N ASN A 301 -8.97 -7.25 8.43
CA ASN A 301 -9.60 -5.96 8.17
C ASN A 301 -9.87 -5.17 9.46
N ARG A 302 -10.33 -5.82 10.53
CA ARG A 302 -10.50 -5.17 11.85
C ARG A 302 -9.15 -4.67 12.40
N LEU A 303 -8.10 -5.48 12.28
CA LEU A 303 -6.74 -5.09 12.68
C LEU A 303 -6.26 -3.89 11.87
N MET A 304 -6.46 -3.91 10.55
CA MET A 304 -6.14 -2.80 9.63
C MET A 304 -6.88 -1.51 10.01
N TYR A 305 -8.19 -1.58 10.29
CA TYR A 305 -8.97 -0.38 10.70
C TYR A 305 -8.45 0.22 12.02
N LEU A 306 -8.13 -0.62 13.01
CA LEU A 306 -7.52 -0.14 14.25
C LEU A 306 -6.17 0.54 13.98
N GLY A 307 -5.33 -0.10 13.15
CA GLY A 307 -4.05 0.47 12.74
C GLY A 307 -4.20 1.79 11.98
N ALA A 308 -5.16 1.87 11.05
CA ALA A 308 -5.43 3.07 10.29
C ALA A 308 -5.90 4.23 11.19
N PHE A 309 -6.80 3.95 12.12
CA PHE A 309 -7.26 4.94 13.09
C PHE A 309 -6.13 5.45 14.00
N LEU A 310 -5.31 4.54 14.55
CA LEU A 310 -4.14 4.90 15.35
C LEU A 310 -3.14 5.72 14.54
N SER A 311 -2.88 5.33 13.28
CA SER A 311 -2.00 6.06 12.37
C SER A 311 -2.52 7.48 12.11
N ALA A 312 -3.81 7.63 11.82
CA ALA A 312 -4.42 8.93 11.56
C ALA A 312 -4.32 9.86 12.79
N LEU A 313 -4.60 9.34 13.98
CA LEU A 313 -4.47 10.13 15.22
C LEU A 313 -3.02 10.53 15.49
N LEU A 314 -2.09 9.57 15.41
CA LEU A 314 -0.67 9.82 15.68
C LEU A 314 -0.06 10.79 14.67
N LEU A 315 -0.23 10.50 13.38
CA LEU A 315 0.40 11.28 12.31
C LEU A 315 -0.30 12.62 12.10
N GLY A 316 -1.62 12.68 12.29
CA GLY A 316 -2.36 13.95 12.33
C GLY A 316 -1.91 14.83 13.49
N GLY A 317 -1.71 14.26 14.67
CA GLY A 317 -1.17 14.95 15.84
C GLY A 317 0.27 15.45 15.61
N ILE A 318 1.14 14.62 15.03
CA ILE A 318 2.52 15.00 14.66
C ILE A 318 2.50 16.16 13.65
N SER A 319 1.68 16.07 12.60
CA SER A 319 1.55 17.13 11.60
C SER A 319 1.07 18.45 12.24
N PHE A 320 0.08 18.37 13.12
CA PHE A 320 -0.40 19.55 13.85
C PHE A 320 0.71 20.17 14.72
N PHE A 321 1.49 19.35 15.43
CA PHE A 321 2.61 19.84 16.25
C PHE A 321 3.71 20.45 15.41
N LEU A 322 4.08 19.84 14.27
CA LEU A 322 5.16 20.34 13.40
C LEU A 322 4.79 21.66 12.72
N TYR A 323 3.53 21.84 12.34
CA TYR A 323 3.13 22.96 11.48
C TYR A 323 2.07 23.89 12.09
N GLY A 324 1.33 23.45 13.12
CA GLY A 324 0.28 24.23 13.76
C GLY A 324 0.76 25.23 14.82
N GLY A 325 2.00 25.07 15.30
CA GLY A 325 2.58 25.91 16.38
C GLY A 325 2.91 27.37 16.01
N GLY A 326 2.68 27.79 14.77
CA GLY A 326 2.91 29.17 14.31
C GLY A 326 1.68 30.10 14.38
N ALA A 327 0.57 29.66 14.98
CA ALA A 327 -0.69 30.40 15.04
C ALA A 327 -1.18 30.70 16.48
N LEU A 328 -0.28 30.63 17.47
CA LEU A 328 -0.53 31.10 18.86
C LEU A 328 0.25 32.37 19.14
#